data_1a75f9de5d0859ca35784033497f297c
#
_entry.id   1a75f9de5d0859ca35784033497f297c
#
_cell.length_a   1.000
_cell.length_b   1.000
_cell.length_c   1.000
_cell.angle_alpha   90.00
_cell.angle_beta   90.00
_cell.angle_gamma   90.00
#
_symmetry.space_group_name_H-M   'P 1'
#
loop_
_entity.id
_entity.type
_entity.pdbx_description
1 polymer ?
#
loop_
_entity_poly.entity_id
_entity_poly.type
_entity_poly.pdbx_seq_one_letter_code
_entity_poly.pdbx_strand_id
1 'polypeptide(L)'
;MKAESGIELAETTRRKTSVWSIGIFGGFTLSDLKPVTGIKMPVLSAKDVSDVPAEFLADPFMTKKQDVWHMFFEVMNEKTQKGDIGLATSRDGLTWDYRQIVLSESFHLSYPYVFQAGGEYLMIPESYEANSMRLYRADPFPLKWSYAGTLLEGPWVDSSIFFFEDRWWVFSNPVAPENQVLELFYADAVTGPWQRHPMSPLITGNQRVARSGGRVIILNGRPIRFTQDCFPFYGTGVRAFEVSLLTTSDYAEKELEFSPILSAGGELWRRQGMHHIDPHFINDGWLACVDGWRFELENQGISKP
;
A
#
# COMPACT_ATOMS: atom_id res chain seq x y z
N MET A 1 31.38 29.16 -51.70
CA MET A 1 30.61 29.27 -50.46
C MET A 1 29.56 28.20 -50.48
N LYS A 2 29.77 27.13 -49.73
CA LYS A 2 28.80 26.05 -49.57
C LYS A 2 28.08 26.30 -48.23
N ALA A 3 26.76 26.39 -48.28
CA ALA A 3 25.93 26.46 -47.10
C ALA A 3 25.79 25.04 -46.53
N GLU A 4 26.27 24.82 -45.32
CA GLU A 4 25.99 23.61 -44.56
C GLU A 4 24.64 23.78 -43.88
N SER A 5 23.67 22.97 -44.30
CA SER A 5 22.38 22.86 -43.65
C SER A 5 22.53 21.96 -42.38
N GLY A 6 22.60 22.61 -41.24
CA GLY A 6 22.48 21.88 -39.94
C GLY A 6 21.08 21.34 -39.78
N ILE A 7 20.94 20.04 -39.84
CA ILE A 7 19.71 19.34 -39.38
C ILE A 7 19.81 19.21 -37.85
N GLU A 8 19.13 20.07 -37.15
CA GLU A 8 18.92 19.97 -35.70
C GLU A 8 17.95 18.81 -35.46
N LEU A 9 18.49 17.67 -35.07
CA LEU A 9 17.69 16.55 -34.58
C LEU A 9 17.08 16.96 -33.23
N ALA A 10 15.84 17.40 -33.24
CA ALA A 10 15.05 17.54 -32.03
C ALA A 10 14.88 16.16 -31.40
N GLU A 11 15.68 15.83 -30.37
CA GLU A 11 15.42 14.71 -29.47
C GLU A 11 14.10 14.95 -28.76
N THR A 12 13.04 14.33 -29.25
CA THR A 12 11.75 14.30 -28.59
C THR A 12 11.91 13.46 -27.33
N THR A 13 12.13 14.12 -26.21
CA THR A 13 12.19 13.46 -24.89
C THR A 13 10.81 12.89 -24.60
N ARG A 14 10.61 11.59 -24.86
CA ARG A 14 9.39 10.88 -24.49
C ARG A 14 9.22 10.95 -22.98
N ARG A 15 8.08 11.45 -22.54
CA ARG A 15 7.76 11.50 -21.10
C ARG A 15 7.64 10.08 -20.57
N LYS A 16 8.32 9.79 -19.46
CA LYS A 16 8.23 8.50 -18.77
C LYS A 16 7.20 8.64 -17.66
N THR A 17 6.21 7.75 -17.64
CA THR A 17 5.24 7.64 -16.56
C THR A 17 5.56 6.44 -15.68
N SER A 18 5.35 6.56 -14.37
CA SER A 18 5.47 5.45 -13.43
C SER A 18 4.17 4.66 -13.43
N VAL A 19 4.26 3.37 -13.73
CA VAL A 19 3.10 2.47 -13.75
C VAL A 19 3.27 1.39 -12.70
N TRP A 20 2.35 1.39 -11.72
CA TRP A 20 2.28 0.41 -10.65
C TRP A 20 1.40 -0.77 -11.03
N SER A 21 1.70 -1.93 -10.46
CA SER A 21 0.94 -3.17 -10.66
C SER A 21 1.10 -4.06 -9.44
N ILE A 22 0.19 -5.04 -9.29
CA ILE A 22 0.11 -5.91 -8.11
C ILE A 22 0.66 -7.30 -8.43
N GLY A 23 1.47 -7.83 -7.51
CA GLY A 23 2.03 -9.19 -7.56
C GLY A 23 1.74 -9.99 -6.31
N ILE A 24 2.02 -11.29 -6.38
CA ILE A 24 1.89 -12.22 -5.25
C ILE A 24 3.25 -12.87 -4.97
N PHE A 25 3.68 -12.75 -3.72
CA PHE A 25 4.90 -13.38 -3.21
C PHE A 25 4.55 -14.49 -2.23
N GLY A 26 5.39 -15.51 -2.17
CA GLY A 26 5.23 -16.62 -1.23
C GLY A 26 6.57 -17.09 -0.71
N GLY A 27 6.59 -17.71 0.47
CA GLY A 27 7.77 -18.26 1.12
C GLY A 27 7.43 -19.04 2.39
N PHE A 28 8.36 -19.83 2.91
CA PHE A 28 8.19 -20.51 4.19
C PHE A 28 8.39 -19.55 5.37
N THR A 29 9.23 -18.55 5.17
CA THR A 29 9.54 -17.49 6.15
C THR A 29 9.38 -16.12 5.50
N LEU A 30 9.32 -15.06 6.30
CA LEU A 30 9.32 -13.69 5.78
C LEU A 30 10.63 -13.35 5.04
N SER A 31 11.73 -13.98 5.43
CA SER A 31 13.06 -13.72 4.84
C SER A 31 13.26 -14.37 3.47
N ASP A 32 12.43 -15.32 3.07
CA ASP A 32 12.53 -16.02 1.78
C ASP A 32 11.37 -15.71 0.82
N LEU A 33 10.59 -14.64 1.13
CA LEU A 33 9.52 -14.16 0.26
C LEU A 33 10.06 -13.84 -1.15
N LYS A 34 9.43 -14.41 -2.15
CA LYS A 34 9.76 -14.24 -3.57
C LYS A 34 8.52 -14.36 -4.45
N PRO A 35 8.55 -13.89 -5.69
CA PRO A 35 7.45 -14.08 -6.62
C PRO A 35 7.06 -15.57 -6.70
N VAL A 36 5.75 -15.83 -6.58
CA VAL A 36 5.24 -17.21 -6.75
C VAL A 36 5.47 -17.65 -8.19
N THR A 37 6.09 -18.84 -8.34
CA THR A 37 6.37 -19.40 -9.67
C THR A 37 5.15 -20.08 -10.27
N GLY A 38 5.06 -20.12 -11.61
CA GLY A 38 3.99 -20.81 -12.32
C GLY A 38 2.69 -20.03 -12.48
N ILE A 39 2.65 -18.77 -12.01
CA ILE A 39 1.54 -17.85 -12.25
C ILE A 39 1.99 -16.64 -13.08
N LYS A 40 1.03 -15.99 -13.76
CA LYS A 40 1.31 -14.74 -14.49
C LYS A 40 1.60 -13.61 -13.49
N MET A 41 2.68 -12.86 -13.73
CA MET A 41 3.00 -11.62 -13.00
C MET A 41 3.08 -10.42 -13.94
N PRO A 42 2.55 -9.25 -13.54
CA PRO A 42 1.75 -9.00 -12.35
C PRO A 42 0.42 -9.75 -12.41
N VAL A 43 -0.18 -10.04 -11.24
CA VAL A 43 -1.49 -10.70 -11.16
C VAL A 43 -2.64 -9.77 -11.49
N LEU A 44 -2.48 -8.45 -11.20
CA LEU A 44 -3.40 -7.37 -11.54
C LEU A 44 -2.63 -6.14 -12.02
N SER A 45 -3.18 -5.46 -13.00
CA SER A 45 -2.67 -4.22 -13.59
C SER A 45 -3.84 -3.33 -14.04
N ALA A 46 -3.58 -2.10 -14.45
CA ALA A 46 -4.60 -1.19 -14.97
C ALA A 46 -5.48 -1.81 -16.09
N LYS A 47 -4.91 -2.73 -16.88
CA LYS A 47 -5.63 -3.41 -17.99
C LYS A 47 -6.72 -4.37 -17.54
N ASP A 48 -6.70 -4.79 -16.29
CA ASP A 48 -7.67 -5.72 -15.71
C ASP A 48 -8.91 -4.98 -15.16
N VAL A 49 -8.82 -3.66 -14.97
CA VAL A 49 -9.91 -2.79 -14.51
C VAL A 49 -10.89 -2.56 -15.67
N SER A 50 -12.19 -2.77 -15.42
CA SER A 50 -13.21 -2.79 -16.48
C SER A 50 -14.30 -1.73 -16.35
N ASP A 51 -14.45 -1.10 -15.19
CA ASP A 51 -15.54 -0.14 -14.90
C ASP A 51 -15.09 1.32 -14.88
N VAL A 52 -13.77 1.58 -14.77
CA VAL A 52 -13.18 2.90 -14.93
C VAL A 52 -11.90 2.82 -15.77
N PRO A 53 -11.49 3.88 -16.47
CA PRO A 53 -10.16 3.94 -17.07
C PRO A 53 -9.12 4.09 -15.95
N ALA A 54 -8.16 3.17 -15.89
CA ALA A 54 -7.14 3.13 -14.84
C ALA A 54 -5.75 3.42 -15.40
N GLU A 55 -4.98 4.26 -14.71
CA GLU A 55 -3.57 4.50 -15.01
C GLU A 55 -2.67 3.43 -14.39
N PHE A 56 -2.92 3.08 -13.13
CA PHE A 56 -2.17 2.07 -12.37
C PHE A 56 -2.98 1.49 -11.20
N LEU A 57 -2.44 0.42 -10.59
CA LEU A 57 -2.94 -0.19 -9.35
C LEU A 57 -1.82 -0.25 -8.32
N ALA A 58 -2.11 0.09 -7.05
CA ALA A 58 -1.14 0.10 -5.95
C ALA A 58 -1.77 -0.29 -4.60
N ASP A 59 -0.96 -0.41 -3.56
CA ASP A 59 -1.34 -0.60 -2.15
C ASP A 59 -2.30 -1.76 -1.88
N PRO A 60 -2.01 -3.00 -2.31
CA PRO A 60 -2.95 -4.10 -2.16
C PRO A 60 -3.03 -4.62 -0.73
N PHE A 61 -4.24 -4.63 -0.15
CA PHE A 61 -4.55 -5.33 1.10
C PHE A 61 -5.55 -6.44 0.85
N MET A 62 -5.32 -7.61 1.44
CA MET A 62 -6.21 -8.75 1.28
C MET A 62 -6.76 -9.28 2.59
N THR A 63 -7.91 -9.92 2.53
CA THR A 63 -8.51 -10.63 3.65
C THR A 63 -9.27 -11.85 3.14
N LYS A 64 -9.42 -12.87 3.96
CA LYS A 64 -10.15 -14.09 3.60
C LYS A 64 -11.50 -14.13 4.33
N LYS A 65 -12.57 -14.39 3.57
CA LYS A 65 -13.88 -14.69 4.13
C LYS A 65 -14.34 -16.03 3.57
N GLN A 66 -14.55 -17.01 4.47
CA GLN A 66 -14.79 -18.40 4.07
C GLN A 66 -13.63 -18.89 3.17
N ASP A 67 -13.92 -19.40 1.97
CA ASP A 67 -12.91 -19.90 1.04
C ASP A 67 -12.55 -18.92 -0.07
N VAL A 68 -12.89 -17.64 0.08
CA VAL A 68 -12.63 -16.59 -0.91
C VAL A 68 -11.73 -15.52 -0.32
N TRP A 69 -10.64 -15.24 -1.02
CA TRP A 69 -9.79 -14.09 -0.79
C TRP A 69 -10.39 -12.86 -1.46
N HIS A 70 -10.33 -11.73 -0.78
CA HIS A 70 -10.76 -10.42 -1.26
C HIS A 70 -9.57 -9.48 -1.13
N MET A 71 -9.16 -8.88 -2.22
CA MET A 71 -8.07 -7.89 -2.27
C MET A 71 -8.68 -6.53 -2.59
N PHE A 72 -8.33 -5.55 -1.77
CA PHE A 72 -8.66 -4.15 -1.96
C PHE A 72 -7.37 -3.40 -2.29
N PHE A 73 -7.44 -2.45 -3.23
CA PHE A 73 -6.25 -1.74 -3.73
C PHE A 73 -6.65 -0.40 -4.31
N GLU A 74 -5.69 0.51 -4.39
CA GLU A 74 -5.85 1.75 -5.12
C GLU A 74 -5.99 1.48 -6.62
N VAL A 75 -6.95 2.15 -7.23
CA VAL A 75 -7.11 2.29 -8.68
C VAL A 75 -6.97 3.77 -9.01
N MET A 76 -5.85 4.20 -9.58
CA MET A 76 -5.69 5.57 -10.06
C MET A 76 -6.57 5.76 -11.29
N ASN A 77 -7.65 6.50 -11.13
CA ASN A 77 -8.65 6.73 -12.16
C ASN A 77 -8.19 7.84 -13.10
N GLU A 78 -7.90 7.50 -14.34
CA GLU A 78 -7.41 8.43 -15.37
C GLU A 78 -8.37 9.60 -15.61
N LYS A 79 -9.67 9.36 -15.52
CA LYS A 79 -10.68 10.39 -15.80
C LYS A 79 -10.81 11.43 -14.68
N THR A 80 -10.71 11.00 -13.43
CA THR A 80 -10.89 11.86 -12.26
C THR A 80 -9.59 12.35 -11.65
N GLN A 81 -8.45 11.73 -12.06
CA GLN A 81 -7.09 12.00 -11.55
C GLN A 81 -7.00 11.83 -10.03
N LYS A 82 -7.73 10.85 -9.49
CA LYS A 82 -7.70 10.48 -8.07
C LYS A 82 -7.81 8.97 -7.91
N GLY A 83 -7.34 8.46 -6.76
CA GLY A 83 -7.48 7.07 -6.39
C GLY A 83 -8.93 6.75 -5.98
N ASP A 84 -9.41 5.61 -6.44
CA ASP A 84 -10.63 4.93 -5.97
C ASP A 84 -10.22 3.56 -5.44
N ILE A 85 -11.03 2.90 -4.59
CA ILE A 85 -10.71 1.57 -4.08
C ILE A 85 -11.38 0.49 -4.92
N GLY A 86 -10.55 -0.34 -5.56
CA GLY A 86 -10.95 -1.52 -6.33
C GLY A 86 -11.03 -2.79 -5.48
N LEU A 87 -11.78 -3.76 -5.97
CA LEU A 87 -11.91 -5.10 -5.42
C LEU A 87 -11.54 -6.15 -6.47
N ALA A 88 -10.71 -7.12 -6.06
CA ALA A 88 -10.52 -8.37 -6.77
C ALA A 88 -10.77 -9.56 -5.83
N THR A 89 -11.09 -10.73 -6.39
CA THR A 89 -11.33 -11.95 -5.61
C THR A 89 -10.52 -13.11 -6.15
N SER A 90 -10.17 -14.06 -5.25
CA SER A 90 -9.46 -15.28 -5.59
C SER A 90 -9.92 -16.44 -4.71
N ARG A 91 -9.87 -17.67 -5.22
CA ARG A 91 -10.10 -18.90 -4.43
C ARG A 91 -8.81 -19.48 -3.85
N ASP A 92 -7.72 -19.28 -4.56
CA ASP A 92 -6.42 -19.86 -4.25
C ASP A 92 -5.39 -18.83 -3.67
N GLY A 93 -5.73 -17.52 -3.75
CA GLY A 93 -4.82 -16.43 -3.39
C GLY A 93 -3.76 -16.14 -4.46
N LEU A 94 -3.76 -16.87 -5.58
CA LEU A 94 -2.74 -16.81 -6.62
C LEU A 94 -3.30 -16.23 -7.93
N THR A 95 -4.51 -16.64 -8.31
CA THR A 95 -5.23 -16.16 -9.49
C THR A 95 -6.33 -15.20 -9.08
N TRP A 96 -6.30 -13.97 -9.61
CA TRP A 96 -7.16 -12.90 -9.17
C TRP A 96 -8.06 -12.39 -10.29
N ASP A 97 -9.34 -12.23 -9.97
CA ASP A 97 -10.35 -11.67 -10.87
C ASP A 97 -10.77 -10.30 -10.34
N TYR A 98 -10.53 -9.25 -11.14
CA TYR A 98 -11.08 -7.92 -10.86
C TYR A 98 -12.60 -7.97 -10.81
N ARG A 99 -13.21 -7.20 -9.91
CA ARG A 99 -14.67 -7.16 -9.75
C ARG A 99 -15.23 -5.80 -10.10
N GLN A 100 -14.90 -4.78 -9.32
CA GLN A 100 -15.41 -3.42 -9.48
C GLN A 100 -14.71 -2.44 -8.54
N ILE A 101 -14.95 -1.14 -8.73
CA ILE A 101 -14.74 -0.13 -7.70
C ILE A 101 -15.77 -0.34 -6.59
N VAL A 102 -15.32 -0.34 -5.33
CA VAL A 102 -16.18 -0.54 -4.14
C VAL A 102 -16.28 0.68 -3.25
N LEU A 103 -15.34 1.61 -3.37
CA LEU A 103 -15.37 2.88 -2.64
C LEU A 103 -14.76 3.98 -3.51
N SER A 104 -15.50 5.06 -3.69
CA SER A 104 -15.08 6.27 -4.40
C SER A 104 -15.62 7.49 -3.66
N GLU A 105 -14.77 8.48 -3.46
CA GLU A 105 -15.10 9.73 -2.78
C GLU A 105 -14.82 10.95 -3.68
N SER A 106 -15.16 12.14 -3.23
CA SER A 106 -14.81 13.37 -3.95
C SER A 106 -13.33 13.73 -3.87
N PHE A 107 -12.56 13.05 -3.04
CA PHE A 107 -11.13 13.19 -2.78
C PHE A 107 -10.39 11.87 -3.07
N HIS A 108 -9.06 11.92 -3.11
CA HIS A 108 -8.19 10.77 -3.35
C HIS A 108 -8.29 9.73 -2.22
N LEU A 109 -8.33 8.46 -2.61
CA LEU A 109 -8.25 7.29 -1.72
C LEU A 109 -7.14 6.35 -2.18
N SER A 110 -6.28 5.92 -1.27
CA SER A 110 -5.26 4.89 -1.46
C SER A 110 -5.10 4.05 -0.19
N TYR A 111 -4.13 3.15 -0.14
CA TYR A 111 -3.76 2.37 1.04
C TYR A 111 -4.96 1.79 1.82
N PRO A 112 -5.84 0.96 1.20
CA PRO A 112 -7.10 0.53 1.77
C PRO A 112 -6.90 -0.54 2.86
N TYR A 113 -6.41 -0.16 4.03
CA TYR A 113 -6.14 -1.08 5.13
C TYR A 113 -7.43 -1.75 5.64
N VAL A 114 -7.72 -2.94 5.14
CA VAL A 114 -8.89 -3.73 5.52
C VAL A 114 -8.57 -4.66 6.68
N PHE A 115 -9.46 -4.72 7.68
CA PHE A 115 -9.31 -5.56 8.88
C PHE A 115 -10.66 -5.95 9.47
N GLN A 116 -10.63 -6.81 10.50
CA GLN A 116 -11.84 -7.20 11.24
C GLN A 116 -11.75 -6.71 12.68
N ALA A 117 -12.86 -6.18 13.18
CA ALA A 117 -13.05 -5.85 14.60
C ALA A 117 -14.53 -6.04 15.00
N GLY A 118 -14.78 -6.66 16.15
CA GLY A 118 -16.13 -6.87 16.64
C GLY A 118 -17.06 -7.70 15.72
N GLY A 119 -16.49 -8.54 14.84
CA GLY A 119 -17.24 -9.32 13.85
C GLY A 119 -17.57 -8.55 12.56
N GLU A 120 -17.16 -7.30 12.45
CA GLU A 120 -17.37 -6.44 11.27
C GLU A 120 -16.09 -6.33 10.44
N TYR A 121 -16.26 -6.11 9.12
CA TYR A 121 -15.17 -5.72 8.24
C TYR A 121 -15.09 -4.20 8.17
N LEU A 122 -13.92 -3.68 8.50
CA LEU A 122 -13.60 -2.27 8.55
C LEU A 122 -12.45 -1.96 7.59
N MET A 123 -12.38 -0.71 7.14
CA MET A 123 -11.30 -0.22 6.28
C MET A 123 -10.90 1.19 6.73
N ILE A 124 -9.60 1.42 6.79
CA ILE A 124 -9.01 2.76 6.94
C ILE A 124 -8.20 3.01 5.67
N PRO A 125 -8.78 3.65 4.65
CA PRO A 125 -8.01 4.09 3.50
C PRO A 125 -7.24 5.36 3.85
N GLU A 126 -6.15 5.64 3.13
CA GLU A 126 -5.59 6.98 3.09
C GLU A 126 -6.67 7.95 2.57
N SER A 127 -6.90 9.02 3.31
CA SER A 127 -7.93 10.03 3.04
C SER A 127 -7.46 11.43 3.46
N TYR A 128 -6.16 11.73 3.25
CA TYR A 128 -5.54 12.96 3.73
C TYR A 128 -6.18 14.24 3.15
N GLU A 129 -6.67 14.18 1.90
CA GLU A 129 -7.37 15.32 1.28
C GLU A 129 -8.69 15.69 1.99
N ALA A 130 -9.30 14.73 2.69
CA ALA A 130 -10.44 15.00 3.58
C ALA A 130 -10.02 15.59 4.94
N ASN A 131 -8.71 15.82 5.15
CA ASN A 131 -8.11 16.27 6.41
C ASN A 131 -8.52 15.43 7.62
N SER A 132 -8.71 14.12 7.42
CA SER A 132 -9.12 13.17 8.46
C SER A 132 -8.74 11.75 8.12
N MET A 133 -8.34 10.96 9.12
CA MET A 133 -8.23 9.50 9.02
C MET A 133 -9.64 8.92 9.17
N ARG A 134 -10.19 8.39 8.09
CA ARG A 134 -11.58 7.91 8.01
C ARG A 134 -11.70 6.42 8.20
N LEU A 135 -12.68 6.02 8.99
CA LEU A 135 -13.10 4.62 9.14
C LEU A 135 -14.31 4.36 8.25
N TYR A 136 -14.24 3.30 7.47
CA TYR A 136 -15.37 2.78 6.68
C TYR A 136 -15.78 1.40 7.17
N ARG A 137 -17.10 1.12 7.11
CA ARG A 137 -17.67 -0.17 7.47
C ARG A 137 -18.29 -0.83 6.24
N ALA A 138 -18.08 -2.12 6.08
CA ALA A 138 -18.68 -2.89 5.02
C ALA A 138 -20.12 -3.30 5.38
N ASP A 139 -21.08 -3.00 4.50
CA ASP A 139 -22.45 -3.48 4.60
C ASP A 139 -23.16 -3.44 3.23
N PRO A 140 -23.28 -4.60 2.55
CA PRO A 140 -22.65 -5.90 2.86
C PRO A 140 -21.19 -5.99 2.37
N PHE A 141 -20.33 -6.69 3.14
CA PHE A 141 -19.00 -7.07 2.69
C PHE A 141 -19.07 -8.08 1.53
N PRO A 142 -18.23 -7.95 0.49
CA PRO A 142 -17.14 -6.98 0.31
C PRO A 142 -17.51 -5.74 -0.50
N LEU A 143 -18.78 -5.59 -0.94
CA LEU A 143 -19.18 -4.75 -2.08
C LEU A 143 -19.53 -3.32 -1.70
N LYS A 144 -20.03 -3.09 -0.49
CA LYS A 144 -20.47 -1.76 -0.06
C LYS A 144 -19.72 -1.33 1.18
N TRP A 145 -19.20 -0.09 1.13
CA TRP A 145 -18.51 0.55 2.22
C TRP A 145 -19.16 1.89 2.52
N SER A 146 -19.40 2.18 3.77
CA SER A 146 -19.98 3.44 4.23
C SER A 146 -19.10 4.09 5.28
N TYR A 147 -19.01 5.41 5.26
CA TYR A 147 -18.32 6.19 6.28
C TYR A 147 -18.89 5.89 7.66
N ALA A 148 -18.05 5.45 8.59
CA ALA A 148 -18.42 5.07 9.94
C ALA A 148 -17.93 6.08 11.00
N GLY A 149 -17.01 6.96 10.65
CA GLY A 149 -16.52 8.01 11.54
C GLY A 149 -15.09 8.45 11.24
N THR A 150 -14.66 9.54 11.84
CA THR A 150 -13.27 10.00 11.86
C THR A 150 -12.56 9.43 13.08
N LEU A 151 -11.40 8.82 12.87
CA LEU A 151 -10.53 8.32 13.95
C LEU A 151 -9.59 9.42 14.46
N LEU A 152 -8.97 10.17 13.55
CA LEU A 152 -8.08 11.28 13.85
C LEU A 152 -8.31 12.43 12.86
N GLU A 153 -8.36 13.65 13.35
CA GLU A 153 -8.33 14.84 12.51
C GLU A 153 -6.90 15.10 12.01
N GLY A 154 -6.77 15.62 10.80
CA GLY A 154 -5.50 15.95 10.17
C GLY A 154 -5.21 15.13 8.90
N PRO A 155 -4.20 15.58 8.11
CA PRO A 155 -3.85 14.97 6.84
C PRO A 155 -2.88 13.79 7.05
N TRP A 156 -3.43 12.65 7.40
CA TRP A 156 -2.69 11.41 7.68
C TRP A 156 -2.60 10.53 6.44
N VAL A 157 -1.40 10.00 6.16
CA VAL A 157 -1.12 9.07 5.06
C VAL A 157 -0.70 7.70 5.59
N ASP A 158 -0.97 6.64 4.83
CA ASP A 158 -0.53 5.25 5.03
C ASP A 158 -0.71 4.73 6.47
N SER A 159 -1.92 4.83 6.98
CA SER A 159 -2.23 4.43 8.36
C SER A 159 -2.32 2.92 8.53
N SER A 160 -1.45 2.34 9.36
CA SER A 160 -1.38 0.90 9.64
C SER A 160 -1.88 0.61 11.05
N ILE A 161 -3.12 0.08 11.14
CA ILE A 161 -3.79 -0.24 12.40
C ILE A 161 -3.56 -1.70 12.78
N PHE A 162 -3.41 -2.00 14.08
CA PHE A 162 -3.31 -3.36 14.61
C PHE A 162 -3.79 -3.42 16.06
N PHE A 163 -4.16 -4.64 16.49
CA PHE A 163 -4.53 -4.93 17.87
C PHE A 163 -3.40 -5.72 18.53
N PHE A 164 -2.93 -5.25 19.68
CA PHE A 164 -1.86 -5.89 20.42
C PHE A 164 -1.97 -5.56 21.92
N GLU A 165 -1.85 -6.58 22.79
CA GLU A 165 -1.94 -6.45 24.25
C GLU A 165 -3.19 -5.66 24.70
N ASP A 166 -4.36 -6.16 24.27
CA ASP A 166 -5.70 -5.63 24.60
C ASP A 166 -5.92 -4.16 24.20
N ARG A 167 -5.17 -3.65 23.22
CA ARG A 167 -5.21 -2.26 22.76
C ARG A 167 -5.10 -2.14 21.26
N TRP A 168 -5.76 -1.13 20.71
CA TRP A 168 -5.61 -0.71 19.32
C TRP A 168 -4.45 0.26 19.20
N TRP A 169 -3.65 0.07 18.17
CA TRP A 169 -2.50 0.89 17.83
C TRP A 169 -2.61 1.29 16.37
N VAL A 170 -2.12 2.50 16.02
CA VAL A 170 -2.00 2.92 14.63
C VAL A 170 -0.69 3.69 14.43
N PHE A 171 0.11 3.20 13.49
CA PHE A 171 1.20 3.96 12.89
C PHE A 171 0.63 4.81 11.78
N SER A 172 1.01 6.08 11.71
CA SER A 172 0.60 6.97 10.65
C SER A 172 1.65 8.04 10.38
N ASN A 173 1.57 8.65 9.22
CA ASN A 173 2.52 9.64 8.75
C ASN A 173 1.77 10.94 8.45
N PRO A 174 2.22 12.13 8.90
CA PRO A 174 1.68 13.37 8.40
C PRO A 174 2.08 13.56 6.93
N VAL A 175 1.23 14.18 6.13
CA VAL A 175 1.52 14.44 4.72
C VAL A 175 2.79 15.30 4.51
N ALA A 176 3.16 16.12 5.49
CA ALA A 176 4.36 16.96 5.46
C ALA A 176 5.08 16.96 6.82
N PRO A 177 6.43 16.91 6.87
CA PRO A 177 7.34 16.73 5.72
C PRO A 177 7.23 15.32 5.13
N GLU A 178 7.17 15.24 3.83
CA GLU A 178 6.88 14.02 3.09
C GLU A 178 7.86 12.88 3.42
N ASN A 179 7.32 11.68 3.75
CA ASN A 179 8.05 10.44 4.01
C ASN A 179 9.06 10.48 5.17
N GLN A 180 9.03 11.49 6.04
CA GLN A 180 10.11 11.71 7.02
C GLN A 180 9.69 11.53 8.46
N VAL A 181 8.41 11.44 8.76
CA VAL A 181 7.90 11.44 10.15
C VAL A 181 7.01 10.22 10.35
N LEU A 182 7.20 9.54 11.48
CA LEU A 182 6.32 8.47 11.94
C LEU A 182 5.69 8.85 13.27
N GLU A 183 4.38 8.79 13.32
CA GLU A 183 3.58 8.97 14.53
C GLU A 183 2.96 7.64 14.98
N LEU A 184 2.74 7.50 16.28
CA LEU A 184 2.03 6.39 16.88
C LEU A 184 0.88 6.90 17.72
N PHE A 185 -0.28 6.25 17.59
CA PHE A 185 -1.46 6.51 18.39
C PHE A 185 -2.00 5.20 18.97
N TYR A 186 -2.76 5.28 20.06
CA TYR A 186 -3.40 4.13 20.68
C TYR A 186 -4.80 4.47 21.22
N ALA A 187 -5.63 3.43 21.35
CA ALA A 187 -6.98 3.52 21.90
C ALA A 187 -7.43 2.19 22.50
N ASP A 188 -8.37 2.23 23.45
CA ASP A 188 -8.97 1.02 24.02
C ASP A 188 -10.04 0.43 23.08
N ALA A 189 -10.64 1.23 22.22
CA ALA A 189 -11.60 0.81 21.20
C ALA A 189 -11.18 1.29 19.81
N VAL A 190 -11.53 0.52 18.76
CA VAL A 190 -11.20 0.86 17.37
C VAL A 190 -11.74 2.22 16.93
N THR A 191 -12.87 2.66 17.50
CA THR A 191 -13.48 3.96 17.26
C THR A 191 -12.90 5.09 18.12
N GLY A 192 -11.91 4.79 18.97
CA GLY A 192 -11.27 5.75 19.86
C GLY A 192 -11.99 5.88 21.23
N PRO A 193 -11.70 6.96 21.98
CA PRO A 193 -10.85 8.09 21.59
C PRO A 193 -9.37 7.68 21.44
N TRP A 194 -8.75 8.14 20.35
CA TRP A 194 -7.35 7.91 20.05
C TRP A 194 -6.46 8.90 20.79
N GLN A 195 -5.37 8.41 21.36
CA GLN A 195 -4.37 9.20 22.07
C GLN A 195 -3.05 9.13 21.33
N ARG A 196 -2.39 10.28 21.15
CA ARG A 196 -1.04 10.33 20.59
C ARG A 196 -0.06 9.75 21.60
N HIS A 197 0.80 8.83 21.16
CA HIS A 197 1.82 8.25 22.03
C HIS A 197 2.83 9.30 22.50
N PRO A 198 3.25 9.32 23.79
CA PRO A 198 4.13 10.36 24.33
C PRO A 198 5.51 10.42 23.68
N MET A 199 6.01 9.31 23.12
CA MET A 199 7.26 9.29 22.35
C MET A 199 7.10 9.74 20.89
N SER A 200 5.87 10.02 20.42
CA SER A 200 5.67 10.53 19.06
C SER A 200 6.16 11.97 18.90
N PRO A 201 6.81 12.30 17.76
CA PRO A 201 7.07 11.43 16.63
C PRO A 201 8.17 10.41 16.94
N LEU A 202 7.95 9.13 16.57
CA LEU A 202 8.90 8.05 16.78
C LEU A 202 10.12 8.18 15.87
N ILE A 203 9.93 8.72 14.67
CA ILE A 203 10.98 8.94 13.66
C ILE A 203 10.80 10.34 13.08
N THR A 204 11.91 11.02 12.85
CA THR A 204 11.97 12.31 12.15
C THR A 204 13.16 12.37 11.20
N GLY A 205 12.97 12.97 10.01
CA GLY A 205 14.05 13.22 9.04
C GLY A 205 14.62 11.98 8.35
N ASN A 206 13.89 10.84 8.37
CA ASN A 206 14.40 9.60 7.77
C ASN A 206 13.42 8.99 6.77
N GLN A 207 13.62 9.28 5.48
CA GLN A 207 12.80 8.77 4.38
C GLN A 207 12.92 7.26 4.13
N ARG A 208 13.86 6.57 4.77
CA ARG A 208 14.06 5.12 4.57
C ARG A 208 13.18 4.27 5.45
N VAL A 209 12.69 4.82 6.57
CA VAL A 209 12.09 4.00 7.63
C VAL A 209 10.85 4.62 8.28
N ALA A 210 10.49 5.87 7.91
CA ALA A 210 9.37 6.54 8.56
C ALA A 210 8.02 6.09 8.00
N ARG A 211 7.85 6.10 6.67
CA ARG A 211 6.55 5.88 6.03
C ARG A 211 6.12 4.42 6.13
N SER A 212 4.86 4.17 6.54
CA SER A 212 4.29 2.82 6.62
C SER A 212 4.21 2.18 5.22
N GLY A 213 4.46 0.87 5.14
CA GLY A 213 4.54 0.13 3.88
C GLY A 213 3.75 -1.19 3.89
N GLY A 214 2.65 -1.26 4.67
CA GLY A 214 1.77 -2.43 4.68
C GLY A 214 1.23 -2.82 6.05
N ARG A 215 0.69 -4.03 6.13
CA ARG A 215 0.05 -4.56 7.33
C ARG A 215 1.06 -4.85 8.44
N VAL A 216 0.80 -4.32 9.64
CA VAL A 216 1.49 -4.80 10.84
C VAL A 216 1.01 -6.21 11.15
N ILE A 217 1.94 -7.15 11.30
CA ILE A 217 1.64 -8.54 11.69
C ILE A 217 2.19 -8.83 13.08
N ILE A 218 1.62 -9.83 13.77
CA ILE A 218 2.18 -10.33 15.02
C ILE A 218 2.95 -11.62 14.72
N LEU A 219 4.25 -11.61 14.94
CA LEU A 219 5.14 -12.74 14.75
C LEU A 219 5.89 -13.04 16.05
N ASN A 220 5.81 -14.28 16.52
CA ASN A 220 6.42 -14.70 17.80
C ASN A 220 6.05 -13.79 18.99
N GLY A 221 4.79 -13.32 19.03
CA GLY A 221 4.31 -12.45 20.09
C GLY A 221 4.78 -11.00 20.02
N ARG A 222 5.35 -10.55 18.87
CA ARG A 222 5.79 -9.17 18.67
C ARG A 222 5.24 -8.58 17.38
N PRO A 223 4.88 -7.29 17.37
CA PRO A 223 4.49 -6.62 16.14
C PRO A 223 5.69 -6.47 15.17
N ILE A 224 5.46 -6.78 13.92
CA ILE A 224 6.40 -6.49 12.82
C ILE A 224 5.79 -5.38 11.98
N ARG A 225 6.48 -4.27 11.88
CA ARG A 225 6.11 -3.10 11.08
C ARG A 225 6.88 -3.12 9.78
N PHE A 226 6.18 -2.88 8.67
CA PHE A 226 6.80 -2.69 7.35
C PHE A 226 6.83 -1.20 7.01
N THR A 227 7.89 -0.77 6.32
CA THR A 227 8.12 0.63 5.95
C THR A 227 8.54 0.77 4.51
N GLN A 228 8.13 1.85 3.90
CA GLN A 228 8.62 2.23 2.58
C GLN A 228 10.03 2.80 2.71
N ASP A 229 10.99 2.28 1.92
CA ASP A 229 12.27 2.96 1.67
C ASP A 229 12.04 3.95 0.51
N CYS A 230 11.93 5.24 0.85
CA CYS A 230 11.71 6.31 -0.12
C CYS A 230 13.02 7.00 -0.55
N PHE A 231 14.19 6.37 -0.34
CA PHE A 231 15.48 6.92 -0.74
C PHE A 231 16.24 5.94 -1.66
N PRO A 232 16.78 6.40 -2.82
CA PRO A 232 16.89 7.79 -3.27
C PRO A 232 15.63 8.36 -3.93
N PHE A 233 14.57 7.54 -4.11
CA PHE A 233 13.28 7.95 -4.68
C PHE A 233 12.14 7.13 -4.05
N TYR A 234 10.93 7.65 -4.18
CA TYR A 234 9.70 7.00 -3.69
C TYR A 234 9.53 5.59 -4.28
N GLY A 235 9.19 4.61 -3.41
CA GLY A 235 8.99 3.24 -3.83
C GLY A 235 10.25 2.47 -4.19
N THR A 236 11.39 2.75 -3.54
CA THR A 236 12.65 2.01 -3.75
C THR A 236 12.56 0.58 -3.22
N GLY A 237 11.90 0.36 -2.09
CA GLY A 237 11.77 -0.95 -1.45
C GLY A 237 10.97 -0.92 -0.16
N VAL A 238 10.84 -2.08 0.48
CA VAL A 238 10.16 -2.24 1.78
C VAL A 238 11.12 -2.82 2.80
N ARG A 239 11.19 -2.18 3.98
CA ARG A 239 11.96 -2.65 5.14
C ARG A 239 11.05 -3.23 6.20
N ALA A 240 11.60 -4.04 7.09
CA ALA A 240 10.87 -4.70 8.17
C ALA A 240 11.54 -4.45 9.53
N PHE A 241 10.73 -4.10 10.53
CA PHE A 241 11.15 -3.79 11.90
C PHE A 241 10.37 -4.61 12.91
N GLU A 242 11.05 -5.24 13.86
CA GLU A 242 10.43 -5.83 15.05
C GLU A 242 10.25 -4.76 16.11
N VAL A 243 9.02 -4.56 16.56
CA VAL A 243 8.73 -3.72 17.73
C VAL A 243 9.04 -4.53 18.98
N SER A 244 10.16 -4.24 19.62
CA SER A 244 10.68 -4.96 20.78
C SER A 244 10.08 -4.50 22.11
N LEU A 245 9.56 -3.26 22.16
CA LEU A 245 8.86 -2.68 23.30
C LEU A 245 7.71 -1.81 22.80
N LEU A 246 6.50 -2.06 23.31
CA LEU A 246 5.31 -1.27 23.01
C LEU A 246 4.43 -1.20 24.25
N THR A 247 4.41 -0.04 24.87
CA THR A 247 3.51 0.30 25.98
C THR A 247 2.87 1.64 25.71
N THR A 248 2.00 2.14 26.55
CA THR A 248 1.42 3.49 26.39
C THR A 248 2.38 4.62 26.71
N SER A 249 3.59 4.31 27.19
CA SER A 249 4.64 5.31 27.53
C SER A 249 5.94 5.08 26.78
N ASP A 250 6.24 3.84 26.39
CA ASP A 250 7.55 3.46 25.86
C ASP A 250 7.43 2.72 24.53
N TYR A 251 8.39 2.96 23.64
CA TYR A 251 8.51 2.35 22.33
C TYR A 251 9.95 2.06 21.99
N ALA A 252 10.21 0.87 21.44
CA ALA A 252 11.49 0.52 20.82
C ALA A 252 11.28 -0.46 19.67
N GLU A 253 12.04 -0.30 18.61
CA GLU A 253 12.05 -1.21 17.46
C GLU A 253 13.47 -1.50 16.99
N LYS A 254 13.64 -2.60 16.26
CA LYS A 254 14.90 -2.98 15.64
C LYS A 254 14.63 -3.49 14.21
N GLU A 255 15.42 -3.02 13.27
CA GLU A 255 15.39 -3.52 11.90
C GLU A 255 15.78 -5.00 11.88
N LEU A 256 15.01 -5.81 11.12
CA LEU A 256 15.27 -7.24 10.97
C LEU A 256 16.50 -7.45 10.07
N GLU A 257 17.28 -8.49 10.37
CA GLU A 257 18.57 -8.77 9.67
C GLU A 257 18.39 -9.02 8.16
N PHE A 258 17.22 -9.51 7.74
CA PHE A 258 16.89 -9.76 6.33
C PHE A 258 16.23 -8.57 5.63
N SER A 259 16.15 -7.44 6.28
CA SER A 259 15.67 -6.18 5.66
C SER A 259 16.71 -5.63 4.67
N PRO A 260 16.30 -5.08 3.50
CA PRO A 260 14.93 -4.90 3.02
C PRO A 260 14.28 -6.21 2.59
N ILE A 261 12.97 -6.36 2.90
CA ILE A 261 12.20 -7.55 2.56
C ILE A 261 11.74 -7.57 1.09
N LEU A 262 11.53 -6.40 0.50
CA LEU A 262 11.21 -6.20 -0.91
C LEU A 262 12.14 -5.14 -1.51
N SER A 263 12.53 -5.36 -2.76
CA SER A 263 13.35 -4.41 -3.51
C SER A 263 13.09 -4.50 -5.01
N ALA A 264 13.56 -3.48 -5.72
CA ALA A 264 13.56 -3.43 -7.18
C ALA A 264 14.28 -4.65 -7.80
N GLY A 265 13.95 -4.99 -9.04
CA GLY A 265 14.69 -5.95 -9.84
C GLY A 265 13.89 -7.18 -10.29
N GLY A 266 14.56 -8.07 -11.03
CA GLY A 266 13.96 -9.27 -11.60
C GLY A 266 13.00 -8.95 -12.75
N GLU A 267 11.70 -9.05 -12.50
CA GLU A 267 10.67 -8.91 -13.53
C GLU A 267 10.39 -7.45 -13.92
N LEU A 268 9.92 -7.24 -15.15
CA LEU A 268 9.70 -5.92 -15.74
C LEU A 268 8.76 -5.04 -14.88
N TRP A 269 7.68 -5.61 -14.35
CA TRP A 269 6.62 -4.87 -13.64
C TRP A 269 7.09 -4.21 -12.32
N ARG A 270 8.18 -4.71 -11.71
CA ARG A 270 8.79 -4.20 -10.47
C ARG A 270 10.26 -3.76 -10.65
N ARG A 271 10.64 -3.45 -11.89
CA ARG A 271 12.05 -3.16 -12.23
C ARG A 271 12.59 -1.94 -11.50
N GLN A 272 11.76 -0.96 -11.22
CA GLN A 272 12.18 0.30 -10.60
C GLN A 272 12.05 0.28 -9.08
N GLY A 273 11.07 -0.45 -8.54
CA GLY A 273 10.89 -0.54 -7.10
C GLY A 273 9.57 -1.20 -6.67
N MET A 274 9.37 -1.20 -5.36
CA MET A 274 8.21 -1.74 -4.64
C MET A 274 8.03 -0.89 -3.38
N HIS A 275 6.80 -0.73 -2.87
CA HIS A 275 6.62 0.06 -1.64
C HIS A 275 5.60 -0.52 -0.65
N HIS A 276 4.91 -1.60 -1.02
CA HIS A 276 3.84 -2.16 -0.20
C HIS A 276 3.92 -3.68 -0.04
N ILE A 277 3.54 -4.16 1.15
CA ILE A 277 3.40 -5.58 1.45
C ILE A 277 2.22 -5.84 2.42
N ASP A 278 1.38 -6.81 2.11
CA ASP A 278 0.35 -7.33 3.00
C ASP A 278 0.52 -8.85 3.18
N PRO A 279 1.32 -9.32 4.17
CA PRO A 279 1.63 -10.73 4.34
C PRO A 279 0.61 -11.45 5.23
N HIS A 280 0.26 -12.69 4.85
CA HIS A 280 -0.60 -13.60 5.59
C HIS A 280 0.06 -14.96 5.77
N PHE A 281 0.03 -15.49 7.00
CA PHE A 281 0.50 -16.84 7.27
C PHE A 281 -0.61 -17.86 6.99
N ILE A 282 -0.38 -18.77 6.05
CA ILE A 282 -1.35 -19.77 5.61
C ILE A 282 -0.63 -21.08 5.25
N ASN A 283 -1.24 -22.22 5.57
CA ASN A 283 -0.75 -23.55 5.17
C ASN A 283 0.77 -23.74 5.43
N ASP A 284 1.22 -23.36 6.62
CA ASP A 284 2.64 -23.44 7.06
C ASP A 284 3.62 -22.58 6.24
N GLY A 285 3.14 -21.52 5.59
CA GLY A 285 3.96 -20.57 4.84
C GLY A 285 3.34 -19.18 4.78
N TRP A 286 4.02 -18.28 4.11
CA TRP A 286 3.58 -16.90 3.89
C TRP A 286 3.09 -16.71 2.47
N LEU A 287 1.98 -15.99 2.34
CA LEU A 287 1.46 -15.44 1.09
C LEU A 287 1.30 -13.94 1.29
N ALA A 288 1.85 -13.14 0.37
CA ALA A 288 1.78 -11.69 0.46
C ALA A 288 1.34 -11.09 -0.88
N CYS A 289 0.38 -10.17 -0.84
CA CYS A 289 0.22 -9.25 -1.96
C CYS A 289 1.18 -8.08 -1.80
N VAL A 290 1.73 -7.66 -2.92
CA VAL A 290 2.76 -6.62 -3.03
C VAL A 290 2.47 -5.76 -4.25
N ASP A 291 3.02 -4.57 -4.29
CA ASP A 291 3.06 -3.80 -5.53
C ASP A 291 4.48 -3.62 -6.06
N GLY A 292 4.56 -3.15 -7.28
CA GLY A 292 5.81 -2.83 -7.92
C GLY A 292 5.59 -1.92 -9.12
N TRP A 293 6.64 -1.19 -9.50
CA TRP A 293 6.52 -0.22 -10.56
C TRP A 293 7.65 -0.26 -11.59
N ARG A 294 7.31 0.27 -12.77
CA ARG A 294 8.22 0.47 -13.89
C ARG A 294 7.94 1.79 -14.58
N PHE A 295 8.88 2.22 -15.40
CA PHE A 295 8.61 3.27 -16.38
C PHE A 295 7.92 2.70 -17.63
N GLU A 296 6.89 3.42 -18.08
CA GLU A 296 6.36 3.29 -19.44
C GLU A 296 6.64 4.60 -20.23
N LEU A 297 6.86 4.45 -21.53
CA LEU A 297 6.96 5.60 -22.44
C LEU A 297 5.55 5.98 -22.86
N GLU A 298 5.18 7.23 -22.69
CA GLU A 298 3.93 7.74 -23.25
C GLU A 298 3.90 7.50 -24.77
N ASN A 299 2.90 6.76 -25.23
CA ASN A 299 2.60 6.71 -26.65
C ASN A 299 2.04 8.07 -27.04
N GLN A 300 2.85 8.89 -27.74
CA GLN A 300 2.29 10.05 -28.41
C GLN A 300 1.25 9.52 -29.40
N GLY A 301 -0.04 9.74 -29.07
CA GLY A 301 -1.12 9.46 -29.99
C GLY A 301 -0.79 10.15 -31.33
N ILE A 302 -0.65 9.32 -32.36
CA ILE A 302 -0.58 9.82 -33.72
C ILE A 302 -1.96 10.46 -33.95
N SER A 303 -2.03 11.78 -33.82
CA SER A 303 -3.17 12.53 -34.34
C SER A 303 -3.24 12.20 -35.83
N LYS A 304 -4.24 11.36 -36.19
CA LYS A 304 -4.53 11.14 -37.60
C LYS A 304 -4.92 12.46 -38.21
N PRO A 305 -4.37 12.74 -39.41
CA PRO A 305 -4.65 13.98 -40.16
C PRO A 305 -6.12 14.10 -40.54
#